data_196ae686bc6035b367722ebaea74f8a9
#
_entry.id   196ae686bc6035b367722ebaea74f8a9
#
_cell.length_a   1.000
_cell.length_b   1.000
_cell.length_c   1.000
_cell.angle_alpha   90.00
_cell.angle_beta   90.00
_cell.angle_gamma   90.00
#
_symmetry.space_group_name_H-M   'P 1'
#
loop_
_entity.id
_entity.type
_entity.pdbx_description
1 polymer ?
#
loop_
_entity_poly.entity_id
_entity_poly.type
_entity_poly.pdbx_seq_one_letter_code
_entity_poly.pdbx_strand_id
1 'polypeptide(L)'
;MTEYKALTAVWETTVACNMRCMHCGSACATALPDELSTEQALALCDDLGKLGLQWITLSGGEPLTRKDWPQIARRLKSNGIVTNMITNGWLLDDETVKTMRDCGIGTVAISLDGVGETHDAIRKAGSFERNMKAFALLKKHGQYSGAITSINKKNIHELSAIRNTLIAHGVNAWQLQICIPMGNMSHHKDDLVAPEDVDGILDFCLETAQQNKITIYPADCLGYYTDKEKLIRMYSLGPANAGEWAGCNAGTRGFGILHNGDVIGCTSIRDRKFIEGNILKQSIVELWNAPDAFQWSRGMKKSDLGGACKTCTYGETCLGGCPNTRLTMNGTMRSENPYCVYLTARKKLQEKLDGSQDAASLFKKAERLARMHSYQEAGIILEYLRKNAPDNTDVLSLLGFTHFFLENYEEAKEVNETILAQKPDDWYANKGLGLSLHKMGKSKEGIGFLEKSIQTAPAGLADPYHDLAAVYYELGDAGSANAVLARLRV
;
A
#
# COMPACT_ATOMS: atom_id res chain seq x y z
N MET A 1 21.93 -12.52 -0.16
CA MET A 1 21.49 -11.12 -0.12
C MET A 1 20.35 -10.98 -1.12
N THR A 2 19.23 -10.41 -0.73
CA THR A 2 18.11 -10.17 -1.66
C THR A 2 18.56 -9.12 -2.68
N GLU A 3 18.54 -9.46 -3.97
CA GLU A 3 18.90 -8.54 -5.04
C GLU A 3 17.69 -7.60 -5.29
N TYR A 4 17.83 -6.32 -4.95
CA TYR A 4 16.81 -5.32 -5.19
C TYR A 4 16.89 -4.79 -6.63
N LYS A 5 15.79 -4.91 -7.38
CA LYS A 5 15.73 -4.45 -8.77
C LYS A 5 15.03 -3.10 -8.87
N ALA A 6 15.72 -2.09 -9.39
CA ALA A 6 15.13 -0.79 -9.68
C ALA A 6 14.15 -0.91 -10.87
N LEU A 7 12.86 -0.72 -10.63
CA LEU A 7 11.83 -0.80 -11.66
C LEU A 7 11.29 0.57 -12.04
N THR A 8 11.16 1.48 -11.08
CA THR A 8 10.51 2.78 -11.29
C THR A 8 11.25 3.91 -10.58
N ALA A 9 11.15 5.11 -11.13
CA ALA A 9 11.64 6.31 -10.47
C ALA A 9 10.66 7.49 -10.66
N VAL A 10 10.70 8.42 -9.71
CA VAL A 10 10.10 9.75 -9.86
C VAL A 10 11.22 10.77 -9.85
N TRP A 11 11.29 11.60 -10.89
CA TRP A 11 12.31 12.63 -11.01
C TRP A 11 11.67 14.02 -10.92
N GLU A 12 12.02 14.76 -9.88
CA GLU A 12 11.74 16.19 -9.80
C GLU A 12 12.74 16.94 -10.67
N THR A 13 12.38 17.14 -11.93
CA THR A 13 13.28 17.73 -12.95
C THR A 13 13.59 19.20 -12.69
N THR A 14 12.74 19.88 -11.94
CA THR A 14 12.88 21.30 -11.53
C THR A 14 12.00 21.56 -10.29
N VAL A 15 12.35 22.56 -9.51
CA VAL A 15 11.47 23.13 -8.47
C VAL A 15 10.77 24.41 -8.93
N ALA A 16 11.01 24.85 -10.16
CA ALA A 16 10.23 25.93 -10.77
C ALA A 16 8.76 25.50 -10.94
N CYS A 17 7.84 26.36 -10.57
CA CYS A 17 6.42 26.15 -10.76
C CYS A 17 5.69 27.47 -11.04
N ASN A 18 4.73 27.42 -11.96
CA ASN A 18 3.87 28.54 -12.30
C ASN A 18 2.60 28.64 -11.41
N MET A 19 2.51 27.77 -10.38
CA MET A 19 1.45 27.75 -9.37
C MET A 19 2.00 27.81 -7.96
N ARG A 20 1.13 28.15 -6.99
CA ARG A 20 1.40 28.17 -5.54
C ARG A 20 0.25 27.50 -4.81
N CYS A 21 0.10 26.18 -5.07
CA CYS A 21 -1.01 25.42 -4.50
C CYS A 21 -0.94 25.37 -2.99
N MET A 22 -2.11 25.50 -2.32
CA MET A 22 -2.18 25.49 -0.86
C MET A 22 -1.68 24.18 -0.23
N HIS A 23 -1.82 23.07 -0.94
CA HIS A 23 -1.47 21.71 -0.46
C HIS A 23 -0.13 21.19 -1.00
N CYS A 24 0.66 22.03 -1.68
CA CYS A 24 1.91 21.61 -2.31
C CYS A 24 2.91 21.06 -1.29
N GLY A 25 3.18 19.75 -1.32
CA GLY A 25 4.12 19.10 -0.41
C GLY A 25 5.58 19.49 -0.65
N SER A 26 5.93 19.93 -1.86
CA SER A 26 7.27 20.38 -2.23
C SER A 26 7.49 21.89 -2.05
N ALA A 27 6.43 22.66 -1.81
CA ALA A 27 6.47 24.13 -1.71
C ALA A 27 7.24 24.81 -2.86
N CYS A 28 7.12 24.25 -4.07
CA CYS A 28 7.87 24.67 -5.25
C CYS A 28 7.55 26.12 -5.66
N ALA A 29 8.56 26.83 -6.17
CA ALA A 29 8.42 28.24 -6.53
C ALA A 29 9.20 28.62 -7.78
N THR A 30 10.47 29.01 -7.64
CA THR A 30 11.38 29.40 -8.70
C THR A 30 12.47 28.34 -8.85
N ALA A 31 13.04 28.20 -10.05
CA ALA A 31 14.20 27.34 -10.26
C ALA A 31 15.32 27.67 -9.28
N LEU A 32 15.99 26.66 -8.78
CA LEU A 32 17.17 26.82 -7.93
C LEU A 32 18.44 26.77 -8.78
N PRO A 33 19.53 27.46 -8.35
CA PRO A 33 20.76 27.55 -9.13
C PRO A 33 21.52 26.22 -9.23
N ASP A 34 21.19 25.25 -8.38
CA ASP A 34 21.79 23.91 -8.32
C ASP A 34 20.98 22.84 -9.08
N GLU A 35 19.99 23.23 -9.88
CA GLU A 35 19.28 22.29 -10.76
C GLU A 35 20.25 21.69 -11.79
N LEU A 36 20.07 20.40 -12.11
CA LEU A 36 20.90 19.72 -13.12
C LEU A 36 20.88 20.47 -14.46
N SER A 37 22.07 20.69 -15.05
CA SER A 37 22.16 21.19 -16.43
C SER A 37 21.58 20.18 -17.42
N THR A 38 21.37 20.60 -18.67
CA THR A 38 20.89 19.68 -19.72
C THR A 38 21.84 18.51 -19.90
N GLU A 39 23.15 18.76 -19.93
CA GLU A 39 24.19 17.72 -20.09
C GLU A 39 24.17 16.73 -18.94
N GLN A 40 24.04 17.21 -17.69
CA GLN A 40 23.95 16.36 -16.51
C GLN A 40 22.66 15.53 -16.50
N ALA A 41 21.54 16.13 -16.91
CA ALA A 41 20.26 15.45 -17.04
C ALA A 41 20.29 14.35 -18.11
N LEU A 42 20.94 14.58 -19.24
CA LEU A 42 21.09 13.57 -20.30
C LEU A 42 22.05 12.44 -19.89
N ALA A 43 23.12 12.74 -19.17
CA ALA A 43 24.02 11.73 -18.61
C ALA A 43 23.28 10.83 -17.59
N LEU A 44 22.44 11.44 -16.73
CA LEU A 44 21.58 10.67 -15.83
C LEU A 44 20.64 9.72 -16.60
N CYS A 45 20.02 10.16 -17.71
CA CYS A 45 19.17 9.30 -18.52
C CYS A 45 19.93 8.05 -19.03
N ASP A 46 21.20 8.19 -19.40
CA ASP A 46 22.04 7.08 -19.85
C ASP A 46 22.36 6.11 -18.69
N ASP A 47 22.64 6.64 -17.51
CA ASP A 47 22.88 5.82 -16.32
C ASP A 47 21.63 5.11 -15.82
N LEU A 48 20.45 5.70 -15.94
CA LEU A 48 19.17 5.04 -15.69
C LEU A 48 18.93 3.87 -16.67
N GLY A 49 19.33 4.02 -17.92
CA GLY A 49 19.32 2.92 -18.89
C GLY A 49 20.25 1.77 -18.49
N LYS A 50 21.50 2.08 -18.04
CA LYS A 50 22.45 1.08 -17.51
C LYS A 50 21.92 0.38 -16.26
N LEU A 51 21.17 1.09 -15.41
CA LEU A 51 20.51 0.51 -14.23
C LEU A 51 19.38 -0.47 -14.61
N GLY A 52 18.88 -0.42 -15.83
CA GLY A 52 17.76 -1.22 -16.32
C GLY A 52 16.40 -0.73 -15.82
N LEU A 53 16.27 0.56 -15.55
CA LEU A 53 15.03 1.18 -15.12
C LEU A 53 13.93 0.97 -16.19
N GLN A 54 12.73 0.58 -15.78
CA GLN A 54 11.62 0.32 -16.70
C GLN A 54 10.73 1.55 -16.90
N TRP A 55 10.42 2.28 -15.83
CA TRP A 55 9.54 3.45 -15.86
C TRP A 55 10.12 4.62 -15.10
N ILE A 56 9.90 5.81 -15.61
CA ILE A 56 10.20 7.04 -14.91
C ILE A 56 9.04 8.04 -15.06
N THR A 57 8.74 8.74 -13.98
CA THR A 57 7.79 9.85 -14.00
C THR A 57 8.52 11.17 -13.85
N LEU A 58 8.44 12.01 -14.87
CA LEU A 58 8.93 13.39 -14.81
C LEU A 58 7.91 14.22 -14.01
N SER A 59 8.39 14.85 -12.96
CA SER A 59 7.64 15.63 -12.00
C SER A 59 8.46 16.84 -11.54
N GLY A 60 8.13 17.41 -10.40
CA GLY A 60 8.88 18.49 -9.78
C GLY A 60 7.96 19.59 -9.27
N GLY A 61 8.31 20.84 -9.52
CA GLY A 61 7.36 21.95 -9.50
C GLY A 61 6.37 21.79 -10.66
N GLU A 62 6.74 22.30 -11.81
CA GLU A 62 6.03 22.03 -13.07
C GLU A 62 7.06 21.62 -14.14
N PRO A 63 7.11 20.38 -14.57
CA PRO A 63 8.15 19.91 -15.49
C PRO A 63 8.15 20.65 -16.84
N LEU A 64 6.99 21.15 -17.30
CA LEU A 64 6.87 21.92 -18.54
C LEU A 64 7.53 23.30 -18.47
N THR A 65 7.92 23.79 -17.31
CA THR A 65 8.71 25.03 -17.18
C THR A 65 10.18 24.82 -17.53
N ARG A 66 10.67 23.59 -17.47
CA ARG A 66 12.04 23.21 -17.86
C ARG A 66 12.11 23.05 -19.38
N LYS A 67 12.83 23.92 -20.06
CA LYS A 67 12.83 24.00 -21.54
C LYS A 67 13.38 22.77 -22.27
N ASP A 68 14.31 22.04 -21.66
CA ASP A 68 14.96 20.85 -22.22
C ASP A 68 14.22 19.53 -21.92
N TRP A 69 13.02 19.58 -21.31
CA TRP A 69 12.24 18.38 -21.04
C TRP A 69 12.05 17.47 -22.27
N PRO A 70 11.89 18.01 -23.54
CA PRO A 70 11.78 17.14 -24.69
C PRO A 70 13.04 16.35 -25.01
N GLN A 71 14.22 16.94 -24.74
CA GLN A 71 15.50 16.26 -24.93
C GLN A 71 15.66 15.13 -23.89
N ILE A 72 15.32 15.41 -22.64
CA ILE A 72 15.31 14.42 -21.56
C ILE A 72 14.38 13.24 -21.91
N ALA A 73 13.14 13.53 -22.31
CA ALA A 73 12.15 12.50 -22.67
C ALA A 73 12.63 11.62 -23.84
N ARG A 74 13.20 12.22 -24.90
CA ARG A 74 13.77 11.46 -26.02
C ARG A 74 14.94 10.57 -25.59
N ARG A 75 15.83 11.06 -24.72
CA ARG A 75 16.97 10.29 -24.22
C ARG A 75 16.50 9.11 -23.34
N LEU A 76 15.52 9.31 -22.48
CA LEU A 76 14.90 8.22 -21.70
C LEU A 76 14.29 7.16 -22.63
N LYS A 77 13.52 7.58 -23.64
CA LYS A 77 12.94 6.68 -24.65
C LYS A 77 14.02 5.90 -25.40
N SER A 78 15.12 6.55 -25.83
CA SER A 78 16.23 5.88 -26.52
C SER A 78 16.95 4.84 -25.67
N ASN A 79 16.90 4.99 -24.34
CA ASN A 79 17.39 4.02 -23.37
C ASN A 79 16.34 2.95 -22.98
N GLY A 80 15.20 2.87 -23.69
CA GLY A 80 14.15 1.87 -23.47
C GLY A 80 13.28 2.13 -22.24
N ILE A 81 13.33 3.32 -21.66
CA ILE A 81 12.61 3.66 -20.44
C ILE A 81 11.27 4.29 -20.79
N VAL A 82 10.16 3.72 -20.29
CA VAL A 82 8.81 4.31 -20.42
C VAL A 82 8.76 5.58 -19.58
N THR A 83 8.49 6.70 -20.22
CA THR A 83 8.48 8.03 -19.56
C THR A 83 7.04 8.51 -19.40
N ASN A 84 6.63 8.80 -18.17
CA ASN A 84 5.36 9.45 -17.83
C ASN A 84 5.62 10.88 -17.35
N MET A 85 4.58 11.72 -17.34
CA MET A 85 4.69 13.10 -16.86
C MET A 85 3.52 13.47 -15.98
N ILE A 86 3.82 14.09 -14.83
CA ILE A 86 2.81 14.73 -13.97
C ILE A 86 2.91 16.24 -14.17
N THR A 87 1.80 16.88 -14.52
CA THR A 87 1.73 18.32 -14.78
C THR A 87 0.51 18.94 -14.11
N ASN A 88 0.58 20.24 -13.84
CA ASN A 88 -0.57 21.00 -13.40
C ASN A 88 -1.53 21.40 -14.56
N GLY A 89 -1.19 21.05 -15.78
CA GLY A 89 -2.01 21.28 -16.97
C GLY A 89 -1.96 22.69 -17.56
N TRP A 90 -1.43 23.67 -16.85
CA TRP A 90 -1.49 25.09 -17.25
C TRP A 90 -0.78 25.40 -18.56
N LEU A 91 0.32 24.72 -18.86
CA LEU A 91 1.16 24.95 -20.05
C LEU A 91 0.84 23.98 -21.20
N LEU A 92 -0.20 23.12 -21.06
CA LEU A 92 -0.59 22.21 -22.12
C LEU A 92 -1.34 22.95 -23.22
N ASP A 93 -0.75 23.01 -24.38
CA ASP A 93 -1.33 23.45 -25.65
C ASP A 93 -1.17 22.38 -26.73
N ASP A 94 -1.66 22.63 -27.93
CA ASP A 94 -1.64 21.68 -29.04
C ASP A 94 -0.23 21.27 -29.46
N GLU A 95 0.72 22.22 -29.44
CA GLU A 95 2.13 21.99 -29.79
C GLU A 95 2.83 21.17 -28.71
N THR A 96 2.62 21.50 -27.44
CA THR A 96 3.18 20.76 -26.30
C THR A 96 2.72 19.30 -26.31
N VAL A 97 1.42 19.03 -26.56
CA VAL A 97 0.89 17.67 -26.62
C VAL A 97 1.47 16.88 -27.80
N LYS A 98 1.64 17.51 -28.98
CA LYS A 98 2.32 16.89 -30.13
C LYS A 98 3.76 16.52 -29.77
N THR A 99 4.49 17.47 -29.15
CA THR A 99 5.86 17.26 -28.71
C THR A 99 5.98 16.12 -27.69
N MET A 100 5.03 16.01 -26.75
CA MET A 100 4.99 14.89 -25.80
C MET A 100 4.89 13.54 -26.51
N ARG A 101 4.01 13.43 -27.51
CA ARG A 101 3.85 12.20 -28.32
C ARG A 101 5.12 11.86 -29.08
N ASP A 102 5.72 12.85 -29.77
CA ASP A 102 6.95 12.67 -30.54
C ASP A 102 8.11 12.23 -29.65
N CYS A 103 8.21 12.77 -28.44
CA CYS A 103 9.19 12.37 -27.44
C CYS A 103 8.89 10.99 -26.82
N GLY A 104 7.68 10.46 -27.00
CA GLY A 104 7.26 9.16 -26.48
C GLY A 104 6.84 9.17 -25.03
N ILE A 105 6.25 10.26 -24.56
CA ILE A 105 5.58 10.27 -23.24
C ILE A 105 4.42 9.26 -23.27
N GLY A 106 4.44 8.29 -22.36
CA GLY A 106 3.42 7.26 -22.26
C GLY A 106 2.13 7.78 -21.65
N THR A 107 2.18 8.25 -20.43
CA THR A 107 1.03 8.82 -19.70
C THR A 107 1.29 10.27 -19.33
N VAL A 108 0.31 11.13 -19.59
CA VAL A 108 0.26 12.51 -19.08
C VAL A 108 -0.79 12.57 -17.99
N ALA A 109 -0.37 12.75 -16.74
CA ALA A 109 -1.28 12.87 -15.59
C ALA A 109 -1.44 14.34 -15.20
N ILE A 110 -2.68 14.84 -15.25
CA ILE A 110 -3.02 16.21 -14.86
C ILE A 110 -3.51 16.21 -13.41
N SER A 111 -3.00 17.13 -12.62
CA SER A 111 -3.46 17.34 -11.25
C SER A 111 -4.84 18.01 -11.25
N LEU A 112 -5.86 17.35 -10.67
CA LEU A 112 -7.23 17.87 -10.57
C LEU A 112 -7.78 17.63 -9.16
N ASP A 113 -7.98 18.67 -8.38
CA ASP A 113 -8.35 18.58 -6.95
C ASP A 113 -9.74 19.13 -6.62
N GLY A 114 -10.64 19.21 -7.58
CA GLY A 114 -12.00 19.70 -7.39
C GLY A 114 -12.66 20.04 -8.71
N VAL A 115 -13.88 20.53 -8.64
CA VAL A 115 -14.64 21.03 -9.79
C VAL A 115 -14.77 22.55 -9.67
N GLY A 116 -14.48 23.27 -10.76
CA GLY A 116 -14.63 24.71 -10.82
C GLY A 116 -13.87 25.46 -9.72
N GLU A 117 -14.60 26.20 -8.91
CA GLU A 117 -14.06 27.09 -7.88
C GLU A 117 -13.25 26.35 -6.79
N THR A 118 -13.65 25.13 -6.41
CA THR A 118 -12.91 24.32 -5.43
C THR A 118 -11.50 24.02 -5.94
N HIS A 119 -11.38 23.60 -7.19
CA HIS A 119 -10.06 23.35 -7.79
C HIS A 119 -9.21 24.61 -7.84
N ASP A 120 -9.81 25.72 -8.29
CA ASP A 120 -9.13 27.00 -8.43
C ASP A 120 -8.66 27.56 -7.09
N ALA A 121 -9.48 27.42 -6.03
CA ALA A 121 -9.12 27.83 -4.68
C ALA A 121 -7.97 27.01 -4.09
N ILE A 122 -7.88 25.71 -4.39
CA ILE A 122 -6.80 24.85 -3.94
C ILE A 122 -5.51 25.15 -4.72
N ARG A 123 -5.59 25.42 -6.02
CA ARG A 123 -4.43 25.54 -6.91
C ARG A 123 -4.17 26.95 -7.41
N LYS A 124 -4.98 27.43 -8.33
CA LYS A 124 -4.85 28.75 -8.96
C LYS A 124 -6.12 29.09 -9.74
N ALA A 125 -6.59 30.34 -9.63
CA ALA A 125 -7.74 30.82 -10.38
C ALA A 125 -7.59 30.55 -11.89
N GLY A 126 -8.64 29.98 -12.49
CA GLY A 126 -8.73 29.64 -13.91
C GLY A 126 -8.00 28.33 -14.28
N SER A 127 -7.45 27.61 -13.32
CA SER A 127 -6.75 26.34 -13.60
C SER A 127 -7.69 25.19 -13.94
N PHE A 128 -8.91 25.19 -13.40
CA PHE A 128 -9.92 24.19 -13.77
C PHE A 128 -10.25 24.22 -15.26
N GLU A 129 -10.60 25.39 -15.78
CA GLU A 129 -10.91 25.58 -17.20
C GLU A 129 -9.75 25.18 -18.12
N ARG A 130 -8.50 25.50 -17.71
CA ARG A 130 -7.31 25.06 -18.45
C ARG A 130 -7.15 23.57 -18.46
N ASN A 131 -7.39 22.91 -17.34
CA ASN A 131 -7.32 21.45 -17.24
C ASN A 131 -8.38 20.78 -18.14
N MET A 132 -9.60 21.30 -18.21
CA MET A 132 -10.63 20.78 -19.11
C MET A 132 -10.18 20.88 -20.58
N LYS A 133 -9.59 22.01 -20.98
CA LYS A 133 -9.01 22.17 -22.33
C LYS A 133 -7.83 21.22 -22.55
N ALA A 134 -6.97 21.06 -21.55
CA ALA A 134 -5.83 20.14 -21.62
C ALA A 134 -6.26 18.68 -21.81
N PHE A 135 -7.27 18.20 -21.07
CA PHE A 135 -7.83 16.85 -21.28
C PHE A 135 -8.42 16.70 -22.69
N ALA A 136 -9.11 17.70 -23.20
CA ALA A 136 -9.63 17.68 -24.57
C ALA A 136 -8.50 17.57 -25.63
N LEU A 137 -7.37 18.28 -25.41
CA LEU A 137 -6.20 18.19 -26.27
C LEU A 137 -5.55 16.81 -26.21
N LEU A 138 -5.34 16.24 -25.01
CA LEU A 138 -4.80 14.89 -24.83
C LEU A 138 -5.66 13.87 -25.58
N LYS A 139 -6.99 13.95 -25.41
CA LYS A 139 -7.94 13.08 -26.11
C LYS A 139 -7.88 13.26 -27.65
N LYS A 140 -7.86 14.50 -28.13
CA LYS A 140 -7.74 14.84 -29.57
C LYS A 140 -6.51 14.18 -30.19
N HIS A 141 -5.39 14.17 -29.48
CA HIS A 141 -4.14 13.59 -29.97
C HIS A 141 -3.98 12.10 -29.64
N GLY A 142 -4.96 11.46 -29.01
CA GLY A 142 -4.89 10.06 -28.60
C GLY A 142 -3.77 9.78 -27.58
N GLN A 143 -3.43 10.79 -26.77
CA GLN A 143 -2.46 10.66 -25.68
C GLN A 143 -3.15 10.02 -24.47
N TYR A 144 -2.55 8.95 -23.90
CA TYR A 144 -3.08 8.34 -22.70
C TYR A 144 -3.02 9.34 -21.55
N SER A 145 -4.15 9.62 -20.94
CA SER A 145 -4.30 10.65 -19.92
C SER A 145 -4.65 10.06 -18.57
N GLY A 146 -4.06 10.64 -17.52
CA GLY A 146 -4.42 10.38 -16.14
C GLY A 146 -4.84 11.66 -15.42
N ALA A 147 -5.47 11.48 -14.28
CA ALA A 147 -5.68 12.54 -13.30
C ALA A 147 -5.10 12.14 -11.95
N ILE A 148 -4.65 13.12 -11.16
CA ILE A 148 -4.21 12.91 -9.78
C ILE A 148 -4.97 13.89 -8.90
N THR A 149 -5.64 13.35 -7.87
CA THR A 149 -6.36 14.15 -6.87
C THR A 149 -5.73 13.97 -5.49
N SER A 150 -5.34 15.08 -4.88
CA SER A 150 -4.87 15.12 -3.49
C SER A 150 -6.04 15.49 -2.58
N ILE A 151 -6.59 14.47 -1.91
CA ILE A 151 -7.82 14.58 -1.12
C ILE A 151 -7.54 15.33 0.19
N ASN A 152 -8.39 16.29 0.48
CA ASN A 152 -8.42 17.07 1.71
C ASN A 152 -9.88 17.41 2.06
N LYS A 153 -10.15 18.09 3.20
CA LYS A 153 -11.52 18.40 3.62
C LYS A 153 -12.28 19.29 2.64
N LYS A 154 -11.57 20.09 1.80
CA LYS A 154 -12.23 21.00 0.85
C LYS A 154 -12.78 20.27 -0.37
N ASN A 155 -12.27 19.06 -0.70
CA ASN A 155 -12.65 18.37 -1.93
C ASN A 155 -13.15 16.93 -1.71
N ILE A 156 -13.06 16.37 -0.51
CA ILE A 156 -13.53 14.99 -0.25
C ILE A 156 -14.99 14.76 -0.64
N HIS A 157 -15.84 15.78 -0.49
CA HIS A 157 -17.25 15.71 -0.85
C HIS A 157 -17.51 15.84 -2.34
N GLU A 158 -16.52 16.24 -3.15
CA GLU A 158 -16.61 16.40 -4.60
C GLU A 158 -16.10 15.19 -5.39
N LEU A 159 -15.64 14.11 -4.76
CA LEU A 159 -15.04 12.96 -5.45
C LEU A 159 -15.95 12.40 -6.57
N SER A 160 -17.27 12.32 -6.34
CA SER A 160 -18.23 11.88 -7.38
C SER A 160 -18.34 12.87 -8.53
N ALA A 161 -18.29 14.16 -8.27
CA ALA A 161 -18.31 15.20 -9.31
C ALA A 161 -17.01 15.19 -10.12
N ILE A 162 -15.86 15.01 -9.47
CA ILE A 162 -14.56 14.87 -10.14
C ILE A 162 -14.58 13.64 -11.03
N ARG A 163 -15.03 12.46 -10.53
CA ARG A 163 -15.16 11.22 -11.32
C ARG A 163 -15.97 11.45 -12.60
N ASN A 164 -17.15 12.04 -12.45
CA ASN A 164 -18.03 12.28 -13.58
C ASN A 164 -17.41 13.24 -14.61
N THR A 165 -16.71 14.28 -14.16
CA THR A 165 -15.97 15.21 -15.00
C THR A 165 -14.86 14.48 -15.78
N LEU A 166 -14.06 13.65 -15.11
CA LEU A 166 -12.98 12.88 -15.74
C LEU A 166 -13.52 11.91 -16.80
N ILE A 167 -14.59 11.19 -16.50
CA ILE A 167 -15.24 10.27 -17.44
C ILE A 167 -15.77 11.01 -18.67
N ALA A 168 -16.44 12.16 -18.48
CA ALA A 168 -16.97 12.98 -19.58
C ALA A 168 -15.87 13.47 -20.53
N HIS A 169 -14.68 13.77 -19.98
CA HIS A 169 -13.52 14.18 -20.78
C HIS A 169 -12.71 13.01 -21.35
N GLY A 170 -13.09 11.77 -21.05
CA GLY A 170 -12.43 10.56 -21.56
C GLY A 170 -11.05 10.32 -20.96
N VAL A 171 -10.85 10.69 -19.70
CA VAL A 171 -9.63 10.41 -18.96
C VAL A 171 -9.54 8.91 -18.68
N ASN A 172 -8.37 8.32 -18.92
CA ASN A 172 -8.18 6.87 -18.85
C ASN A 172 -7.98 6.35 -17.43
N ALA A 173 -7.24 7.10 -16.60
CA ALA A 173 -6.85 6.66 -15.26
C ALA A 173 -6.95 7.79 -14.25
N TRP A 174 -7.23 7.44 -13.00
CA TRP A 174 -7.34 8.40 -11.90
C TRP A 174 -6.68 7.89 -10.64
N GLN A 175 -5.64 8.60 -10.19
CA GLN A 175 -4.97 8.32 -8.93
C GLN A 175 -5.54 9.21 -7.82
N LEU A 176 -5.91 8.59 -6.71
CA LEU A 176 -6.32 9.25 -5.48
C LEU A 176 -5.24 9.12 -4.42
N GLN A 177 -4.91 10.23 -3.78
CA GLN A 177 -4.00 10.28 -2.63
C GLN A 177 -4.54 11.25 -1.58
N ILE A 178 -4.18 11.07 -0.32
CA ILE A 178 -4.54 12.02 0.74
C ILE A 178 -3.43 13.06 0.95
N CYS A 179 -3.83 14.28 1.27
CA CYS A 179 -2.89 15.30 1.72
C CYS A 179 -2.31 14.93 3.09
N ILE A 180 -1.01 15.13 3.25
CA ILE A 180 -0.31 15.06 4.53
C ILE A 180 0.37 16.41 4.81
N PRO A 181 0.66 16.79 6.07
CA PRO A 181 1.08 18.15 6.43
C PRO A 181 2.54 18.43 6.04
N MET A 182 2.82 18.48 4.74
CA MET A 182 4.12 18.77 4.14
C MET A 182 4.09 20.08 3.37
N GLY A 183 5.25 20.74 3.26
CA GLY A 183 5.39 21.98 2.51
C GLY A 183 4.30 22.99 2.88
N ASN A 184 3.59 23.52 1.88
CA ASN A 184 2.51 24.49 2.11
C ASN A 184 1.36 23.88 2.95
N MET A 185 1.05 22.57 2.79
CA MET A 185 -0.02 21.92 3.56
C MET A 185 0.26 21.91 5.08
N SER A 186 1.50 22.08 5.50
CA SER A 186 1.86 22.21 6.92
C SER A 186 1.21 23.42 7.59
N HIS A 187 0.82 24.43 6.81
CA HIS A 187 0.11 25.65 7.26
C HIS A 187 -1.42 25.49 7.20
N HIS A 188 -1.92 24.35 6.69
CA HIS A 188 -3.34 24.07 6.47
C HIS A 188 -3.75 22.72 7.09
N LYS A 189 -3.23 22.42 8.29
CA LYS A 189 -3.47 21.12 8.94
C LYS A 189 -4.92 20.82 9.24
N ASP A 190 -5.74 21.85 9.45
CA ASP A 190 -7.18 21.73 9.69
C ASP A 190 -7.94 21.22 8.45
N ASP A 191 -7.35 21.35 7.27
CA ASP A 191 -7.90 20.85 6.01
C ASP A 191 -7.53 19.37 5.73
N LEU A 192 -6.73 18.71 6.58
CA LEU A 192 -6.44 17.30 6.45
C LEU A 192 -7.68 16.45 6.70
N VAL A 193 -7.87 15.37 5.91
CA VAL A 193 -8.91 14.39 6.18
C VAL A 193 -8.66 13.68 7.51
N ALA A 194 -9.72 13.28 8.18
CA ALA A 194 -9.58 12.47 9.40
C ALA A 194 -9.24 11.00 9.04
N PRO A 195 -8.55 10.26 9.92
CA PRO A 195 -8.32 8.82 9.71
C PRO A 195 -9.60 8.03 9.44
N GLU A 196 -10.72 8.45 10.04
CA GLU A 196 -12.04 7.84 9.93
C GLU A 196 -12.68 8.01 8.54
N ASP A 197 -12.24 9.02 7.77
CA ASP A 197 -12.74 9.31 6.41
C ASP A 197 -12.16 8.33 5.37
N VAL A 198 -11.00 7.71 5.66
CA VAL A 198 -10.26 6.90 4.68
C VAL A 198 -11.06 5.68 4.24
N ASP A 199 -11.81 5.07 5.14
CA ASP A 199 -12.67 3.92 4.81
C ASP A 199 -13.76 4.29 3.80
N GLY A 200 -14.39 5.46 3.95
CA GLY A 200 -15.35 6.01 2.98
C GLY A 200 -14.71 6.36 1.63
N ILE A 201 -13.45 6.82 1.63
CA ILE A 201 -12.70 7.02 0.37
C ILE A 201 -12.47 5.69 -0.34
N LEU A 202 -12.18 4.61 0.39
CA LEU A 202 -12.03 3.28 -0.20
C LEU A 202 -13.35 2.72 -0.72
N ASP A 203 -14.48 2.97 -0.06
CA ASP A 203 -15.81 2.64 -0.58
C ASP A 203 -16.06 3.33 -1.92
N PHE A 204 -15.74 4.60 -2.02
CA PHE A 204 -15.82 5.36 -3.26
C PHE A 204 -14.89 4.80 -4.36
N CYS A 205 -13.66 4.41 -4.00
CA CYS A 205 -12.73 3.77 -4.93
C CYS A 205 -13.28 2.44 -5.45
N LEU A 206 -13.85 1.61 -4.58
CA LEU A 206 -14.44 0.33 -4.96
C LEU A 206 -15.64 0.51 -5.89
N GLU A 207 -16.56 1.41 -5.54
CA GLU A 207 -17.70 1.76 -6.40
C GLU A 207 -17.23 2.23 -7.79
N THR A 208 -16.22 3.09 -7.83
CA THR A 208 -15.67 3.62 -9.09
C THR A 208 -15.01 2.51 -9.92
N ALA A 209 -14.24 1.63 -9.30
CA ALA A 209 -13.59 0.49 -9.95
C ALA A 209 -14.61 -0.47 -10.57
N GLN A 210 -15.71 -0.76 -9.84
CA GLN A 210 -16.79 -1.63 -10.29
C GLN A 210 -17.54 -1.06 -11.51
N GLN A 211 -17.64 0.27 -11.64
CA GLN A 211 -18.24 0.90 -12.81
C GLN A 211 -17.44 0.71 -14.10
N ASN A 212 -16.15 0.40 -14.00
CA ASN A 212 -15.23 0.13 -15.12
C ASN A 212 -15.26 1.22 -16.23
N LYS A 213 -15.47 2.49 -15.87
CA LYS A 213 -15.50 3.63 -16.80
C LYS A 213 -14.21 4.44 -16.78
N ILE A 214 -13.43 4.31 -15.73
CA ILE A 214 -12.11 4.92 -15.54
C ILE A 214 -11.31 3.97 -14.64
N THR A 215 -10.03 3.77 -14.95
CA THR A 215 -9.16 2.97 -14.07
C THR A 215 -8.79 3.79 -12.85
N ILE A 216 -9.09 3.29 -11.64
CA ILE A 216 -8.81 4.01 -10.41
C ILE A 216 -7.63 3.38 -9.65
N TYR A 217 -6.75 4.24 -9.13
CA TYR A 217 -5.55 3.84 -8.38
C TYR A 217 -5.55 4.55 -7.02
N PRO A 218 -5.89 3.89 -5.92
CA PRO A 218 -5.54 4.39 -4.59
C PRO A 218 -4.01 4.42 -4.48
N ALA A 219 -3.46 5.59 -4.13
CA ALA A 219 -2.02 5.70 -3.90
C ALA A 219 -1.61 4.95 -2.61
N ASP A 220 -0.31 4.71 -2.48
CA ASP A 220 0.30 3.96 -1.37
C ASP A 220 0.07 4.56 0.04
N CYS A 221 -0.53 5.75 0.14
CA CYS A 221 -0.90 6.37 1.40
C CYS A 221 -2.35 6.08 1.84
N LEU A 222 -3.13 5.33 1.04
CA LEU A 222 -4.53 5.04 1.28
C LEU A 222 -4.75 3.60 1.73
N GLY A 223 -5.38 3.44 2.87
CA GLY A 223 -5.93 2.16 3.31
C GLY A 223 -4.95 1.28 4.05
N TYR A 224 -4.68 0.13 3.60
CA TYR A 224 -3.94 -1.03 4.08
C TYR A 224 -4.84 -2.10 4.71
N TYR A 225 -4.78 -3.30 4.13
CA TYR A 225 -5.39 -4.53 4.62
C TYR A 225 -6.87 -4.41 4.96
N THR A 226 -7.64 -4.01 3.95
CA THR A 226 -9.09 -4.07 3.97
C THR A 226 -9.56 -5.06 2.91
N ASP A 227 -10.73 -5.62 3.12
CA ASP A 227 -11.42 -6.43 2.11
C ASP A 227 -11.65 -5.67 0.79
N LYS A 228 -11.75 -4.33 0.86
CA LYS A 228 -11.94 -3.44 -0.28
C LYS A 228 -10.69 -3.32 -1.17
N GLU A 229 -9.49 -3.26 -0.58
CA GLU A 229 -8.25 -3.03 -1.33
C GLU A 229 -8.02 -4.07 -2.40
N LYS A 230 -8.15 -5.34 -2.07
CA LYS A 230 -8.01 -6.46 -3.00
C LYS A 230 -9.01 -6.38 -4.15
N LEU A 231 -10.25 -6.03 -3.86
CA LEU A 231 -11.30 -5.85 -4.88
C LEU A 231 -11.01 -4.66 -5.78
N ILE A 232 -10.61 -3.51 -5.22
CA ILE A 232 -10.24 -2.33 -6.01
C ILE A 232 -9.11 -2.68 -6.98
N ARG A 233 -8.05 -3.35 -6.51
CA ARG A 233 -6.92 -3.77 -7.36
C ARG A 233 -7.36 -4.77 -8.44
N MET A 234 -8.21 -5.72 -8.10
CA MET A 234 -8.75 -6.70 -9.04
C MET A 234 -9.54 -6.02 -10.17
N TYR A 235 -10.44 -5.10 -9.85
CA TYR A 235 -11.23 -4.38 -10.86
C TYR A 235 -10.39 -3.40 -11.68
N SER A 236 -9.41 -2.72 -11.06
CA SER A 236 -8.61 -1.69 -11.72
C SER A 236 -7.42 -2.24 -12.51
N LEU A 237 -6.76 -3.29 -12.01
CA LEU A 237 -5.52 -3.83 -12.58
C LEU A 237 -5.68 -5.21 -13.21
N GLY A 238 -6.86 -5.81 -13.07
CA GLY A 238 -7.15 -7.17 -13.50
C GLY A 238 -6.71 -8.25 -12.49
N PRO A 239 -7.23 -9.48 -12.63
CA PRO A 239 -7.03 -10.57 -11.66
C PRO A 239 -5.56 -10.94 -11.41
N ALA A 240 -4.70 -10.83 -12.44
CA ALA A 240 -3.28 -11.14 -12.32
C ALA A 240 -2.50 -10.18 -11.40
N ASN A 241 -3.06 -9.00 -11.14
CA ASN A 241 -2.47 -7.95 -10.29
C ASN A 241 -3.29 -7.71 -9.01
N ALA A 242 -4.25 -8.57 -8.72
CA ALA A 242 -5.11 -8.52 -7.55
C ALA A 242 -4.35 -8.99 -6.29
N GLY A 243 -3.24 -8.34 -5.96
CA GLY A 243 -2.48 -8.56 -4.73
C GLY A 243 -2.91 -7.61 -3.62
N GLU A 244 -2.60 -7.97 -2.40
CA GLU A 244 -2.64 -7.06 -1.26
C GLU A 244 -1.39 -6.17 -1.26
N TRP A 245 -1.43 -5.10 -0.48
CA TRP A 245 -0.27 -4.25 -0.25
C TRP A 245 0.92 -5.06 0.28
N ALA A 246 2.03 -5.06 -0.45
CA ALA A 246 3.22 -5.83 -0.13
C ALA A 246 4.40 -4.97 0.37
N GLY A 247 4.10 -3.85 1.02
CA GLY A 247 5.09 -2.92 1.52
C GLY A 247 5.43 -1.77 0.55
N CYS A 248 6.21 -0.80 1.04
CA CYS A 248 6.60 0.37 0.27
C CYS A 248 7.66 0.03 -0.78
N ASN A 249 7.50 0.57 -2.00
CA ASN A 249 8.47 0.39 -3.08
C ASN A 249 9.73 1.25 -2.91
N ALA A 250 9.72 2.26 -2.04
CA ALA A 250 10.82 3.19 -1.84
C ALA A 250 12.10 2.48 -1.39
N GLY A 251 13.15 2.58 -2.18
CA GLY A 251 14.43 1.92 -1.94
C GLY A 251 14.47 0.42 -2.28
N THR A 252 13.32 -0.23 -2.55
CA THR A 252 13.26 -1.68 -2.85
C THR A 252 12.98 -1.97 -4.32
N ARG A 253 12.09 -1.20 -4.94
CA ARG A 253 11.73 -1.28 -6.37
C ARG A 253 11.71 0.09 -7.04
N GLY A 254 11.67 1.16 -6.26
CA GLY A 254 11.59 2.52 -6.74
C GLY A 254 12.42 3.49 -5.93
N PHE A 255 12.73 4.64 -6.53
CA PHE A 255 13.45 5.72 -5.88
C PHE A 255 13.05 7.08 -6.44
N GLY A 256 13.48 8.13 -5.77
CA GLY A 256 13.32 9.52 -6.17
C GLY A 256 14.62 10.15 -6.59
N ILE A 257 14.56 11.07 -7.55
CA ILE A 257 15.66 11.93 -7.93
C ILE A 257 15.20 13.38 -7.77
N LEU A 258 15.94 14.18 -7.05
CA LEU A 258 15.65 15.60 -6.85
C LEU A 258 16.27 16.43 -7.95
N HIS A 259 15.84 17.68 -8.06
CA HIS A 259 16.26 18.65 -9.09
C HIS A 259 17.78 18.84 -9.20
N ASN A 260 18.51 18.66 -8.11
CA ASN A 260 19.97 18.83 -8.01
C ASN A 260 20.76 17.50 -8.13
N GLY A 261 20.07 16.41 -8.45
CA GLY A 261 20.70 15.09 -8.59
C GLY A 261 20.82 14.30 -7.27
N ASP A 262 20.28 14.79 -6.16
CA ASP A 262 20.20 14.00 -4.94
C ASP A 262 19.27 12.82 -5.15
N VAL A 263 19.67 11.64 -4.67
CA VAL A 263 18.90 10.39 -4.73
C VAL A 263 18.28 10.12 -3.38
N ILE A 264 17.00 9.77 -3.39
CA ILE A 264 16.21 9.50 -2.20
C ILE A 264 15.24 8.32 -2.48
N GLY A 265 14.77 7.62 -1.45
CA GLY A 265 13.84 6.51 -1.66
C GLY A 265 12.46 6.93 -2.19
N CYS A 266 11.98 8.10 -1.79
CA CYS A 266 10.69 8.67 -2.26
C CYS A 266 10.78 10.20 -2.29
N THR A 267 10.36 10.82 -3.39
CA THR A 267 10.36 12.30 -3.55
C THR A 267 9.46 13.02 -2.54
N SER A 268 8.52 12.31 -1.91
CA SER A 268 7.70 12.87 -0.83
C SER A 268 8.46 12.99 0.50
N ILE A 269 9.58 12.29 0.70
CA ILE A 269 10.41 12.43 1.90
C ILE A 269 11.33 13.63 1.71
N ARG A 270 11.18 14.66 2.57
CA ARG A 270 11.92 15.93 2.43
C ARG A 270 13.06 16.11 3.44
N ASP A 271 13.22 15.17 4.35
CA ASP A 271 14.30 15.23 5.35
C ASP A 271 15.63 14.79 4.71
N ARG A 272 16.60 15.69 4.71
CA ARG A 272 17.92 15.52 4.08
C ARG A 272 18.71 14.31 4.60
N LYS A 273 18.39 13.83 5.81
CA LYS A 273 19.05 12.64 6.38
C LYS A 273 18.74 11.33 5.62
N PHE A 274 17.73 11.34 4.73
CA PHE A 274 17.36 10.21 3.87
C PHE A 274 17.89 10.35 2.44
N ILE A 275 18.78 11.32 2.16
CA ILE A 275 19.49 11.40 0.89
C ILE A 275 20.54 10.30 0.88
N GLU A 276 20.46 9.41 -0.10
CA GLU A 276 21.37 8.27 -0.27
C GLU A 276 22.69 8.64 -0.94
N GLY A 277 22.70 9.72 -1.69
CA GLY A 277 23.85 10.26 -2.39
C GLY A 277 23.44 11.23 -3.49
N ASN A 278 24.40 11.61 -4.34
CA ASN A 278 24.16 12.56 -5.44
C ASN A 278 24.81 12.06 -6.73
N ILE A 279 24.07 12.09 -7.84
CA ILE A 279 24.49 11.55 -9.15
C ILE A 279 25.67 12.30 -9.79
N LEU A 280 25.97 13.50 -9.33
CA LEU A 280 27.16 14.26 -9.75
C LEU A 280 28.45 13.76 -9.09
N LYS A 281 28.34 12.95 -8.03
CA LYS A 281 29.47 12.40 -7.27
C LYS A 281 29.67 10.90 -7.51
N GLN A 282 28.57 10.18 -7.75
CA GLN A 282 28.57 8.73 -7.89
C GLN A 282 27.43 8.33 -8.80
N SER A 283 27.63 7.35 -9.69
CA SER A 283 26.57 6.91 -10.61
C SER A 283 25.35 6.35 -9.87
N ILE A 284 24.16 6.49 -10.46
CA ILE A 284 22.95 5.91 -9.88
C ILE A 284 23.03 4.38 -9.77
N VAL A 285 23.80 3.72 -10.63
CA VAL A 285 24.03 2.28 -10.59
C VAL A 285 24.79 1.89 -9.32
N GLU A 286 25.85 2.63 -8.99
CA GLU A 286 26.61 2.42 -7.75
C GLU A 286 25.78 2.75 -6.51
N LEU A 287 25.07 3.89 -6.52
CA LEU A 287 24.20 4.30 -5.41
C LEU A 287 23.12 3.25 -5.10
N TRP A 288 22.45 2.73 -6.14
CA TRP A 288 21.41 1.73 -5.95
C TRP A 288 21.92 0.41 -5.39
N ASN A 289 23.11 -0.01 -5.86
CA ASN A 289 23.69 -1.31 -5.51
C ASN A 289 24.61 -1.25 -4.28
N ALA A 290 24.79 -0.08 -3.66
CA ALA A 290 25.60 0.02 -2.45
C ALA A 290 25.00 -0.86 -1.31
N PRO A 291 25.85 -1.56 -0.53
CA PRO A 291 25.39 -2.49 0.51
C PRO A 291 24.52 -1.85 1.60
N ASP A 292 24.74 -0.57 1.85
CA ASP A 292 24.05 0.26 2.85
C ASP A 292 22.96 1.16 2.28
N ALA A 293 22.72 1.08 0.94
CA ALA A 293 21.70 1.90 0.29
C ALA A 293 20.31 1.63 0.84
N PHE A 294 19.57 2.71 1.10
CA PHE A 294 18.16 2.67 1.56
C PHE A 294 17.93 1.80 2.80
N GLN A 295 18.88 1.77 3.73
CA GLN A 295 18.79 0.93 4.94
C GLN A 295 17.55 1.18 5.77
N TRP A 296 17.05 2.43 5.79
CA TRP A 296 15.79 2.78 6.47
C TRP A 296 14.56 2.05 5.91
N SER A 297 14.63 1.56 4.67
CA SER A 297 13.58 0.79 3.99
C SER A 297 13.97 -0.70 3.86
N ARG A 298 15.12 -1.00 3.26
CA ARG A 298 15.59 -2.37 3.03
C ARG A 298 15.86 -3.15 4.30
N GLY A 299 16.30 -2.45 5.35
CA GLY A 299 16.60 -3.02 6.66
C GLY A 299 15.42 -3.04 7.64
N MET A 300 14.27 -2.43 7.30
CA MET A 300 13.11 -2.33 8.18
C MET A 300 12.51 -3.72 8.45
N LYS A 301 12.25 -4.00 9.73
CA LYS A 301 11.58 -5.23 10.19
C LYS A 301 10.37 -4.88 11.04
N LYS A 302 9.43 -5.81 11.19
CA LYS A 302 8.27 -5.65 12.09
C LYS A 302 8.70 -5.27 13.51
N SER A 303 9.79 -5.84 14.01
CA SER A 303 10.34 -5.54 15.34
C SER A 303 10.77 -4.07 15.54
N ASP A 304 11.05 -3.36 14.44
CA ASP A 304 11.41 -1.93 14.46
C ASP A 304 10.20 -1.01 14.58
N LEU A 305 9.01 -1.54 14.35
CA LEU A 305 7.76 -0.77 14.38
C LEU A 305 7.33 -0.48 15.82
N GLY A 306 6.64 0.66 16.00
CA GLY A 306 6.04 1.07 17.26
C GLY A 306 4.53 0.93 17.28
N GLY A 307 3.94 1.14 18.46
CA GLY A 307 2.50 1.12 18.66
C GLY A 307 1.85 -0.17 18.20
N ALA A 308 0.64 -0.08 17.70
CA ALA A 308 -0.13 -1.23 17.24
C ALA A 308 0.48 -1.95 16.02
N CYS A 309 1.37 -1.31 15.25
CA CYS A 309 2.05 -1.95 14.13
C CYS A 309 3.04 -3.03 14.56
N LYS A 310 3.64 -2.92 15.75
CA LYS A 310 4.59 -3.89 16.29
C LYS A 310 3.96 -5.27 16.50
N THR A 311 2.71 -5.30 16.90
CA THR A 311 1.93 -6.53 17.17
C THR A 311 0.90 -6.83 16.08
N CYS A 312 0.94 -6.08 14.97
CA CYS A 312 -0.02 -6.26 13.88
C CYS A 312 0.24 -7.57 13.13
N THR A 313 -0.82 -8.30 12.82
CA THR A 313 -0.81 -9.51 11.97
C THR A 313 -0.07 -9.29 10.66
N TYR A 314 -0.35 -8.16 10.02
CA TYR A 314 0.24 -7.81 8.72
C TYR A 314 1.61 -7.13 8.81
N GLY A 315 2.17 -7.02 10.02
CA GLY A 315 3.38 -6.25 10.28
C GLY A 315 4.60 -6.67 9.47
N GLU A 316 4.78 -7.96 9.22
CA GLU A 316 5.91 -8.50 8.45
C GLU A 316 5.86 -8.06 6.97
N THR A 317 4.67 -8.01 6.38
CA THR A 317 4.50 -7.63 4.97
C THR A 317 4.28 -6.13 4.82
N CYS A 318 3.42 -5.54 5.68
CA CYS A 318 3.03 -4.14 5.61
C CYS A 318 4.15 -3.17 6.00
N LEU A 319 4.96 -3.54 6.99
CA LEU A 319 5.99 -2.69 7.58
C LEU A 319 5.48 -1.29 7.97
N GLY A 320 4.20 -1.22 8.42
CA GLY A 320 3.55 0.01 8.87
C GLY A 320 3.02 0.92 7.76
N GLY A 321 2.90 0.45 6.53
CA GLY A 321 2.40 1.26 5.40
C GLY A 321 3.38 2.34 4.96
N CYS A 322 2.88 3.48 4.47
CA CYS A 322 3.71 4.57 3.94
C CYS A 322 4.66 5.17 4.99
N PRO A 323 5.98 5.05 4.82
CA PRO A 323 6.95 5.62 5.75
C PRO A 323 6.89 7.15 5.82
N ASN A 324 6.59 7.80 4.68
CA ASN A 324 6.49 9.26 4.64
C ASN A 324 5.31 9.77 5.48
N THR A 325 4.15 9.11 5.42
CA THR A 325 3.01 9.47 6.27
C THR A 325 3.38 9.39 7.75
N ARG A 326 4.03 8.30 8.18
CA ARG A 326 4.46 8.12 9.57
C ARG A 326 5.50 9.15 10.00
N LEU A 327 6.49 9.41 9.15
CA LEU A 327 7.52 10.43 9.40
C LEU A 327 6.90 11.82 9.56
N THR A 328 6.03 12.21 8.62
CA THR A 328 5.45 13.55 8.58
C THR A 328 4.45 13.78 9.70
N MET A 329 3.61 12.77 10.02
CA MET A 329 2.58 12.89 11.05
C MET A 329 3.13 12.72 12.47
N ASN A 330 4.11 11.82 12.66
CA ASN A 330 4.56 11.38 13.98
C ASN A 330 6.06 11.58 14.21
N GLY A 331 6.79 12.19 13.28
CA GLY A 331 8.24 12.49 13.41
C GLY A 331 9.16 11.27 13.24
N THR A 332 8.63 10.07 13.03
CA THR A 332 9.43 8.84 12.85
C THR A 332 8.76 7.85 11.89
N MET A 333 9.58 7.19 11.07
CA MET A 333 9.12 6.10 10.19
C MET A 333 8.75 4.81 10.95
N ARG A 334 9.05 4.72 12.24
CA ARG A 334 8.80 3.55 13.07
C ARG A 334 7.47 3.58 13.81
N SER A 335 6.76 4.70 13.81
CA SER A 335 5.44 4.84 14.44
C SER A 335 4.37 4.04 13.71
N GLU A 336 3.20 3.88 14.32
CA GLU A 336 2.01 3.40 13.63
C GLU A 336 1.52 4.43 12.58
N ASN A 337 0.84 3.93 11.55
CA ASN A 337 0.29 4.79 10.51
C ASN A 337 -1.11 5.29 10.92
N PRO A 338 -1.33 6.60 11.06
CA PRO A 338 -2.61 7.14 11.49
C PRO A 338 -3.73 6.89 10.49
N TYR A 339 -3.43 6.74 9.19
CA TYR A 339 -4.40 6.50 8.12
C TYR A 339 -4.59 5.00 7.80
N CYS A 340 -4.19 4.12 8.70
CA CYS A 340 -4.43 2.69 8.54
C CYS A 340 -5.90 2.36 8.87
N VAL A 341 -6.69 1.99 7.87
CA VAL A 341 -8.11 1.64 8.03
C VAL A 341 -8.29 0.43 8.95
N TYR A 342 -7.40 -0.56 8.86
CA TYR A 342 -7.42 -1.71 9.76
C TYR A 342 -7.30 -1.29 11.24
N LEU A 343 -6.36 -0.39 11.56
CA LEU A 343 -6.22 0.11 12.93
C LEU A 343 -7.41 0.98 13.38
N THR A 344 -7.94 1.81 12.47
CA THR A 344 -9.12 2.63 12.75
C THR A 344 -10.35 1.76 13.03
N ALA A 345 -10.56 0.71 12.22
CA ALA A 345 -11.64 -0.25 12.42
C ALA A 345 -11.49 -0.99 13.77
N ARG A 346 -10.26 -1.40 14.12
CA ARG A 346 -9.99 -2.01 15.44
C ARG A 346 -10.34 -1.08 16.59
N LYS A 347 -9.91 0.18 16.54
CA LYS A 347 -10.23 1.18 17.58
C LYS A 347 -11.74 1.36 17.75
N LYS A 348 -12.45 1.58 16.63
CA LYS A 348 -13.92 1.72 16.62
C LYS A 348 -14.64 0.48 17.18
N LEU A 349 -14.15 -0.71 16.86
CA LEU A 349 -14.73 -1.94 17.39
C LEU A 349 -14.45 -2.08 18.89
N GLN A 350 -13.22 -1.77 19.33
CA GLN A 350 -12.86 -1.81 20.74
C GLN A 350 -13.69 -0.83 21.57
N GLU A 351 -13.90 0.40 21.12
CA GLU A 351 -14.75 1.40 21.76
C GLU A 351 -16.20 0.92 21.91
N LYS A 352 -16.72 0.21 20.89
CA LYS A 352 -18.05 -0.40 20.95
C LYS A 352 -18.14 -1.57 21.93
N LEU A 353 -17.06 -2.31 22.14
CA LEU A 353 -17.01 -3.43 23.07
C LEU A 353 -16.97 -2.95 24.53
N ASP A 354 -16.29 -1.83 24.81
CA ASP A 354 -16.20 -1.24 26.15
C ASP A 354 -17.56 -0.69 26.65
N GLY A 355 -18.57 -0.57 25.76
CA GLY A 355 -19.94 -0.13 26.05
C GLY A 355 -20.94 -1.27 26.19
N SER A 356 -20.93 -2.04 27.29
CA SER A 356 -21.97 -2.99 27.76
C SER A 356 -22.66 -3.89 26.74
N GLN A 357 -21.96 -4.90 26.20
CA GLN A 357 -22.62 -6.05 25.56
C GLN A 357 -22.39 -7.31 26.39
N ASP A 358 -23.46 -8.14 26.49
CA ASP A 358 -23.39 -9.46 27.12
C ASP A 358 -22.35 -10.35 26.42
N ALA A 359 -21.48 -11.01 27.22
CA ALA A 359 -20.40 -11.86 26.74
C ALA A 359 -20.87 -12.99 25.81
N ALA A 360 -22.04 -13.57 26.10
CA ALA A 360 -22.64 -14.63 25.27
C ALA A 360 -23.09 -14.10 23.90
N SER A 361 -23.63 -12.89 23.85
CA SER A 361 -23.98 -12.20 22.60
C SER A 361 -22.75 -11.88 21.76
N LEU A 362 -21.67 -11.39 22.40
CA LEU A 362 -20.40 -11.12 21.74
C LEU A 362 -19.77 -12.39 21.17
N PHE A 363 -19.78 -13.49 21.93
CA PHE A 363 -19.25 -14.77 21.46
C PHE A 363 -20.00 -15.27 20.22
N LYS A 364 -21.34 -15.26 20.24
CA LYS A 364 -22.16 -15.61 19.06
C LYS A 364 -21.87 -14.72 17.85
N LYS A 365 -21.60 -13.42 18.09
CA LYS A 365 -21.20 -12.52 17.01
C LYS A 365 -19.84 -12.90 16.44
N ALA A 366 -18.86 -13.23 17.28
CA ALA A 366 -17.55 -13.68 16.86
C ALA A 366 -17.63 -15.00 16.05
N GLU A 367 -18.43 -15.97 16.50
CA GLU A 367 -18.68 -17.21 15.74
C GLU A 367 -19.24 -16.92 14.35
N ARG A 368 -20.23 -16.04 14.25
CA ARG A 368 -20.84 -15.68 12.96
C ARG A 368 -19.79 -15.02 12.04
N LEU A 369 -19.01 -14.10 12.57
CA LEU A 369 -17.93 -13.43 11.81
C LEU A 369 -16.88 -14.44 11.33
N ALA A 370 -16.44 -15.36 12.18
CA ALA A 370 -15.51 -16.42 11.81
C ALA A 370 -16.07 -17.33 10.69
N ARG A 371 -17.35 -17.71 10.77
CA ARG A 371 -18.04 -18.48 9.69
C ARG A 371 -18.15 -17.70 8.38
N MET A 372 -18.19 -16.37 8.43
CA MET A 372 -18.21 -15.49 7.26
C MET A 372 -16.79 -15.11 6.78
N HIS A 373 -15.75 -15.77 7.31
CA HIS A 373 -14.34 -15.49 7.05
C HIS A 373 -13.87 -14.08 7.43
N SER A 374 -14.65 -13.35 8.25
CA SER A 374 -14.28 -12.06 8.84
C SER A 374 -13.42 -12.27 10.10
N TYR A 375 -12.29 -12.96 9.94
CA TYR A 375 -11.45 -13.40 11.06
C TYR A 375 -10.87 -12.25 11.88
N GLN A 376 -10.62 -11.09 11.25
CA GLN A 376 -10.08 -9.91 11.94
C GLN A 376 -11.03 -9.37 12.99
N GLU A 377 -12.28 -9.14 12.61
CA GLU A 377 -13.32 -8.65 13.52
C GLU A 377 -13.66 -9.71 14.57
N ALA A 378 -13.70 -10.99 14.19
CA ALA A 378 -13.88 -12.08 15.13
C ALA A 378 -12.76 -12.09 16.18
N GLY A 379 -11.51 -11.98 15.76
CA GLY A 379 -10.33 -11.94 16.63
C GLY A 379 -10.37 -10.80 17.64
N ILE A 380 -10.79 -9.59 17.24
CA ILE A 380 -10.91 -8.44 18.14
C ILE A 380 -11.91 -8.72 19.26
N ILE A 381 -13.07 -9.29 18.92
CA ILE A 381 -14.12 -9.64 19.90
C ILE A 381 -13.61 -10.73 20.84
N LEU A 382 -12.96 -11.77 20.30
CA LEU A 382 -12.45 -12.88 21.09
C LEU A 382 -11.30 -12.47 22.02
N GLU A 383 -10.41 -11.59 21.60
CA GLU A 383 -9.38 -11.03 22.45
C GLU A 383 -9.98 -10.20 23.61
N TYR A 384 -11.03 -9.43 23.34
CA TYR A 384 -11.75 -8.74 24.39
C TYR A 384 -12.39 -9.73 25.38
N LEU A 385 -13.03 -10.80 24.90
CA LEU A 385 -13.60 -11.83 25.76
C LEU A 385 -12.54 -12.58 26.57
N ARG A 386 -11.37 -12.91 25.96
CA ARG A 386 -10.23 -13.54 26.66
C ARG A 386 -9.71 -12.69 27.82
N LYS A 387 -9.63 -11.36 27.65
CA LYS A 387 -9.21 -10.46 28.73
C LYS A 387 -10.13 -10.54 29.97
N ASN A 388 -11.44 -10.74 29.75
CA ASN A 388 -12.44 -10.80 30.81
C ASN A 388 -12.66 -12.23 31.34
N ALA A 389 -12.30 -13.25 30.56
CA ALA A 389 -12.43 -14.67 30.93
C ALA A 389 -11.27 -15.47 30.30
N PRO A 390 -10.03 -15.36 30.85
CA PRO A 390 -8.82 -15.91 30.22
C PRO A 390 -8.82 -17.43 30.12
N ASP A 391 -9.58 -18.13 30.94
CA ASP A 391 -9.65 -19.59 31.00
C ASP A 391 -10.87 -20.17 30.26
N ASN A 392 -11.65 -19.34 29.56
CA ASN A 392 -12.82 -19.82 28.84
C ASN A 392 -12.38 -20.58 27.58
N THR A 393 -12.49 -21.91 27.63
CA THR A 393 -12.04 -22.84 26.59
C THR A 393 -12.72 -22.59 25.25
N ASP A 394 -14.03 -22.23 25.24
CA ASP A 394 -14.76 -21.99 23.99
C ASP A 394 -14.22 -20.73 23.29
N VAL A 395 -13.97 -19.65 24.06
CA VAL A 395 -13.35 -18.43 23.55
C VAL A 395 -11.96 -18.70 23.02
N LEU A 396 -11.15 -19.45 23.80
CA LEU A 396 -9.78 -19.80 23.39
C LEU A 396 -9.77 -20.68 22.13
N SER A 397 -10.66 -21.67 22.03
CA SER A 397 -10.74 -22.55 20.85
C SER A 397 -11.06 -21.77 19.58
N LEU A 398 -12.06 -20.88 19.64
CA LEU A 398 -12.41 -20.05 18.48
C LEU A 398 -11.32 -19.00 18.18
N LEU A 399 -10.60 -18.51 19.19
CA LEU A 399 -9.50 -17.57 19.03
C LEU A 399 -8.30 -18.24 18.37
N GLY A 400 -7.93 -19.46 18.79
CA GLY A 400 -6.86 -20.24 18.16
C GLY A 400 -7.16 -20.54 16.68
N PHE A 401 -8.41 -20.92 16.37
CA PHE A 401 -8.90 -21.06 15.00
C PHE A 401 -8.76 -19.75 14.22
N THR A 402 -9.19 -18.65 14.80
CA THR A 402 -9.18 -17.33 14.18
C THR A 402 -7.73 -16.88 13.88
N HIS A 403 -6.81 -17.04 14.83
CA HIS A 403 -5.40 -16.73 14.63
C HIS A 403 -4.76 -17.60 13.54
N PHE A 404 -5.10 -18.87 13.47
CA PHE A 404 -4.59 -19.77 12.44
C PHE A 404 -4.94 -19.27 11.02
N PHE A 405 -6.22 -18.89 10.80
CA PHE A 405 -6.66 -18.37 9.50
C PHE A 405 -6.20 -16.93 9.22
N LEU A 406 -5.76 -16.20 10.24
CA LEU A 406 -5.06 -14.93 10.10
C LEU A 406 -3.55 -15.11 9.87
N GLU A 407 -3.07 -16.35 9.75
CA GLU A 407 -1.66 -16.72 9.63
C GLU A 407 -0.80 -16.30 10.84
N ASN A 408 -1.44 -15.98 11.96
CA ASN A 408 -0.81 -15.70 13.26
C ASN A 408 -0.47 -17.02 13.98
N TYR A 409 0.44 -17.77 13.41
CA TYR A 409 0.68 -19.15 13.87
C TYR A 409 1.30 -19.21 15.26
N GLU A 410 2.10 -18.23 15.68
CA GLU A 410 2.65 -18.16 17.04
C GLU A 410 1.57 -17.89 18.08
N GLU A 411 0.66 -16.92 17.81
CA GLU A 411 -0.48 -16.63 18.67
C GLU A 411 -1.48 -17.82 18.72
N ALA A 412 -1.71 -18.46 17.58
CA ALA A 412 -2.55 -19.66 17.51
C ALA A 412 -1.95 -20.80 18.37
N LYS A 413 -0.61 -21.00 18.30
CA LYS A 413 0.12 -21.94 19.12
C LYS A 413 -0.06 -21.64 20.62
N GLU A 414 0.23 -20.38 21.04
CA GLU A 414 0.13 -19.93 22.44
C GLU A 414 -1.26 -20.20 23.03
N VAL A 415 -2.31 -19.87 22.27
CA VAL A 415 -3.71 -20.07 22.68
C VAL A 415 -4.01 -21.56 22.85
N ASN A 416 -3.60 -22.41 21.90
CA ASN A 416 -3.84 -23.85 21.99
C ASN A 416 -3.04 -24.48 23.13
N GLU A 417 -1.80 -24.04 23.39
CA GLU A 417 -1.00 -24.45 24.57
C GLU A 417 -1.70 -24.11 25.88
N THR A 418 -2.35 -22.93 25.94
CA THR A 418 -3.16 -22.53 27.12
C THR A 418 -4.32 -23.48 27.37
N ILE A 419 -5.02 -23.96 26.33
CA ILE A 419 -6.08 -24.94 26.45
C ILE A 419 -5.50 -26.29 26.93
N LEU A 420 -4.40 -26.73 26.31
CA LEU A 420 -3.77 -28.02 26.63
C LEU A 420 -3.17 -28.07 28.04
N ALA A 421 -2.78 -26.93 28.61
CA ALA A 421 -2.38 -26.85 30.01
C ALA A 421 -3.51 -27.17 30.98
N GLN A 422 -4.78 -26.87 30.59
CA GLN A 422 -5.97 -27.18 31.38
C GLN A 422 -6.56 -28.54 31.03
N LYS A 423 -6.56 -28.89 29.74
CA LYS A 423 -7.15 -30.08 29.14
C LYS A 423 -6.17 -30.76 28.18
N PRO A 424 -5.21 -31.56 28.69
CA PRO A 424 -4.13 -32.15 27.86
C PRO A 424 -4.64 -33.02 26.71
N ASP A 425 -5.85 -33.55 26.80
CA ASP A 425 -6.45 -34.43 25.80
C ASP A 425 -7.53 -33.73 24.95
N ASP A 426 -7.58 -32.41 24.97
CA ASP A 426 -8.46 -31.65 24.06
C ASP A 426 -8.01 -31.87 22.61
N TRP A 427 -8.83 -32.61 21.85
CA TRP A 427 -8.52 -32.99 20.48
C TRP A 427 -8.37 -31.78 19.55
N TYR A 428 -9.24 -30.77 19.75
CA TYR A 428 -9.28 -29.60 18.88
C TYR A 428 -8.07 -28.72 19.10
N ALA A 429 -7.65 -28.51 20.33
CA ALA A 429 -6.43 -27.78 20.67
C ALA A 429 -5.17 -28.50 20.22
N ASN A 430 -5.11 -29.87 20.36
CA ASN A 430 -4.01 -30.67 19.80
C ASN A 430 -3.94 -30.50 18.27
N LYS A 431 -5.10 -30.51 17.57
CA LYS A 431 -5.17 -30.25 16.13
C LYS A 431 -4.63 -28.83 15.78
N GLY A 432 -5.14 -27.80 16.44
CA GLY A 432 -4.74 -26.42 16.21
C GLY A 432 -3.26 -26.17 16.46
N LEU A 433 -2.71 -26.76 17.53
CA LEU A 433 -1.28 -26.68 17.83
C LEU A 433 -0.44 -27.39 16.77
N GLY A 434 -0.86 -28.60 16.38
CA GLY A 434 -0.14 -29.38 15.36
C GLY A 434 -0.07 -28.69 14.01
N LEU A 435 -1.17 -28.12 13.54
CA LEU A 435 -1.22 -27.34 12.30
C LEU A 435 -0.38 -26.07 12.39
N SER A 436 -0.45 -25.35 13.51
CA SER A 436 0.35 -24.12 13.71
C SER A 436 1.83 -24.40 13.67
N LEU A 437 2.30 -25.43 14.37
CA LEU A 437 3.69 -25.88 14.35
C LEU A 437 4.15 -26.27 12.94
N HIS A 438 3.31 -26.95 12.17
CA HIS A 438 3.63 -27.29 10.79
C HIS A 438 3.84 -26.03 9.93
N LYS A 439 2.93 -25.06 9.98
CA LYS A 439 3.06 -23.79 9.25
C LYS A 439 4.27 -22.95 9.69
N MET A 440 4.74 -23.14 10.93
CA MET A 440 5.99 -22.55 11.46
C MET A 440 7.26 -23.33 11.07
N GLY A 441 7.15 -24.36 10.22
CA GLY A 441 8.28 -25.20 9.78
C GLY A 441 8.70 -26.29 10.78
N LYS A 442 7.96 -26.49 11.86
CA LYS A 442 8.21 -27.50 12.91
C LYS A 442 7.34 -28.75 12.69
N SER A 443 7.29 -29.24 11.45
CA SER A 443 6.35 -30.30 11.04
C SER A 443 6.48 -31.58 11.85
N LYS A 444 7.70 -31.98 12.21
CA LYS A 444 7.94 -33.22 13.02
C LYS A 444 7.25 -33.17 14.39
N GLU A 445 7.31 -31.99 15.04
CA GLU A 445 6.63 -31.76 16.32
C GLU A 445 5.13 -31.67 16.11
N GLY A 446 4.70 -30.93 15.09
CA GLY A 446 3.28 -30.76 14.75
C GLY A 446 2.55 -32.07 14.45
N ILE A 447 3.19 -33.03 13.76
CA ILE A 447 2.65 -34.36 13.48
C ILE A 447 2.34 -35.11 14.79
N GLY A 448 3.17 -34.98 15.83
CA GLY A 448 2.92 -35.61 17.12
C GLY A 448 1.61 -35.13 17.77
N PHE A 449 1.33 -33.84 17.69
CA PHE A 449 0.06 -33.27 18.19
C PHE A 449 -1.14 -33.65 17.32
N LEU A 450 -0.99 -33.73 16.01
CA LEU A 450 -2.04 -34.20 15.11
C LEU A 450 -2.39 -35.66 15.33
N GLU A 451 -1.41 -36.53 15.56
CA GLU A 451 -1.64 -37.93 15.95
C GLU A 451 -2.39 -38.01 17.29
N LYS A 452 -2.01 -37.19 18.26
CA LYS A 452 -2.73 -37.11 19.55
C LYS A 452 -4.16 -36.62 19.36
N SER A 453 -4.39 -35.64 18.47
CA SER A 453 -5.73 -35.19 18.13
C SER A 453 -6.62 -36.33 17.60
N ILE A 454 -6.08 -37.19 16.72
CA ILE A 454 -6.78 -38.37 16.20
C ILE A 454 -7.15 -39.34 17.33
N GLN A 455 -6.24 -39.56 18.29
CA GLN A 455 -6.45 -40.49 19.40
C GLN A 455 -7.51 -40.01 20.38
N THR A 456 -7.68 -38.70 20.55
CA THR A 456 -8.55 -38.08 21.56
C THR A 456 -9.83 -37.50 20.95
N ALA A 457 -9.95 -37.49 19.64
CA ALA A 457 -11.14 -37.00 18.94
C ALA A 457 -12.33 -37.97 19.14
N PRO A 458 -13.60 -37.46 19.10
CA PRO A 458 -14.77 -38.29 19.08
C PRO A 458 -14.75 -39.35 17.98
N ALA A 459 -15.24 -40.55 18.27
CA ALA A 459 -15.29 -41.65 17.30
C ALA A 459 -16.06 -41.23 16.03
N GLY A 460 -15.47 -41.50 14.84
CA GLY A 460 -16.08 -41.19 13.55
C GLY A 460 -15.81 -39.77 13.04
N LEU A 461 -15.09 -38.96 13.78
CA LEU A 461 -14.73 -37.60 13.32
C LEU A 461 -13.57 -37.68 12.32
N ALA A 462 -13.80 -37.30 11.06
CA ALA A 462 -12.84 -37.39 9.98
C ALA A 462 -11.80 -36.25 9.96
N ASP A 463 -12.14 -35.12 10.53
CA ASP A 463 -11.42 -33.84 10.47
C ASP A 463 -9.92 -33.97 10.84
N PRO A 464 -9.52 -34.55 12.00
CA PRO A 464 -8.11 -34.68 12.35
C PRO A 464 -7.28 -35.59 11.40
N TYR A 465 -7.94 -36.57 10.79
CA TYR A 465 -7.28 -37.46 9.83
C TYR A 465 -6.98 -36.72 8.52
N HIS A 466 -7.92 -35.91 8.04
CA HIS A 466 -7.73 -35.09 6.85
C HIS A 466 -6.62 -34.06 7.04
N ASP A 467 -6.56 -33.42 8.22
CA ASP A 467 -5.54 -32.44 8.54
C ASP A 467 -4.14 -33.07 8.59
N LEU A 468 -4.00 -34.22 9.25
CA LEU A 468 -2.71 -34.93 9.28
C LEU A 468 -2.30 -35.42 7.90
N ALA A 469 -3.23 -35.93 7.10
CA ALA A 469 -2.95 -36.35 5.73
C ALA A 469 -2.52 -35.17 4.85
N ALA A 470 -3.15 -34.00 5.00
CA ALA A 470 -2.78 -32.78 4.30
C ALA A 470 -1.34 -32.35 4.63
N VAL A 471 -0.96 -32.41 5.91
CA VAL A 471 0.43 -32.14 6.33
C VAL A 471 1.42 -33.09 5.66
N TYR A 472 1.14 -34.39 5.61
CA TYR A 472 2.01 -35.33 4.92
C TYR A 472 2.08 -35.07 3.41
N TYR A 473 0.98 -34.69 2.74
CA TYR A 473 1.00 -34.30 1.34
C TYR A 473 1.83 -33.04 1.10
N GLU A 474 1.73 -32.02 1.96
CA GLU A 474 2.56 -30.81 1.88
C GLU A 474 4.06 -31.12 2.05
N LEU A 475 4.41 -32.16 2.81
CA LEU A 475 5.77 -32.66 2.98
C LEU A 475 6.26 -33.61 1.84
N GLY A 476 5.40 -33.91 0.87
CA GLY A 476 5.71 -34.84 -0.22
C GLY A 476 5.60 -36.32 0.14
N ASP A 477 5.10 -36.67 1.33
CA ASP A 477 4.94 -38.06 1.80
C ASP A 477 3.52 -38.60 1.56
N ALA A 478 3.23 -38.90 0.31
CA ALA A 478 1.95 -39.46 -0.10
C ALA A 478 1.65 -40.85 0.54
N GLY A 479 2.72 -41.61 0.88
CA GLY A 479 2.58 -42.92 1.53
C GLY A 479 1.95 -42.81 2.91
N SER A 480 2.53 -41.98 3.77
CA SER A 480 1.99 -41.69 5.11
C SER A 480 0.62 -41.04 5.05
N ALA A 481 0.36 -40.11 4.11
CA ALA A 481 -0.94 -39.49 3.93
C ALA A 481 -2.04 -40.52 3.64
N ASN A 482 -1.81 -41.44 2.69
CA ASN A 482 -2.75 -42.50 2.37
C ASN A 482 -2.95 -43.50 3.52
N ALA A 483 -1.91 -43.80 4.28
CA ALA A 483 -1.99 -44.67 5.47
C ALA A 483 -2.89 -44.04 6.56
N VAL A 484 -2.78 -42.75 6.79
CA VAL A 484 -3.67 -41.99 7.72
C VAL A 484 -5.11 -42.04 7.26
N LEU A 485 -5.38 -41.77 5.99
CA LEU A 485 -6.74 -41.79 5.44
C LEU A 485 -7.36 -43.20 5.43
N ALA A 486 -6.55 -44.26 5.31
CA ALA A 486 -7.04 -45.62 5.40
C ALA A 486 -7.60 -45.97 6.80
N ARG A 487 -7.13 -45.32 7.86
CA ARG A 487 -7.64 -45.48 9.24
C ARG A 487 -9.08 -44.96 9.43
N LEU A 488 -9.57 -44.10 8.52
CA LEU A 488 -10.96 -43.62 8.51
C LEU A 488 -11.98 -44.66 8.02
N ARG A 489 -11.50 -45.69 7.30
CA ARG A 489 -12.38 -46.69 6.66
C ARG A 489 -12.61 -47.92 7.52
N VAL A 490 -12.09 -47.93 8.72
CA VAL A 490 -12.24 -48.97 9.72
C VAL A 490 -13.11 -48.50 10.86
#